data_f0327b9b6692c7f797cd53620cb8cffd
#
_entry.id   f0327b9b6692c7f797cd53620cb8cffd
#
_cell.length_a   1.000
_cell.length_b   1.000
_cell.length_c   1.000
_cell.angle_alpha   90.00
_cell.angle_beta   90.00
_cell.angle_gamma   90.00
#
_symmetry.space_group_name_H-M   'P 1'
#
loop_
_entity.id
_entity.type
_entity.pdbx_description
1 polymer ?
#
loop_
_entity_poly.entity_id
_entity_poly.type
_entity_poly.pdbx_seq_one_letter_code
_entity_poly.pdbx_strand_id
1 'polypeptide(L)'
;MPDTPPGCFARVAIDVPIAHVGASLFDYAIAPELAQAARVGSWVVVPWGRGRRVGLVAERADRSEIDTARIRPLAAVLEDAPVLPPSWFELVRFCADYYHRGFGEVALPAIPKLLRTPPAPKARGSAFARARQRFVAAAAAEAGSTPPPLNDAQRAALDVLLAARGFGVHLLHGITGSGKTEVYLHWLSEVLAREATGQVLLLVPEIALTPQLATQVAARFPAHSVAVLHSDLADVDRAAHWLAAVEGRARVVIGTRLAALAPLAALAAIVVDEEHDASYKQQEGARYSARDLAIVAASQRRVPIALGSATPSLESW
;
A
#
# COMPACT_ATOMS: atom_id res chain seq x y z
N MET A 1 -4.53 -42.12 10.98
CA MET A 1 -3.97 -40.90 10.41
C MET A 1 -3.49 -40.06 11.58
N PRO A 2 -2.23 -39.67 11.70
CA PRO A 2 -1.84 -38.77 12.79
C PRO A 2 -2.65 -37.46 12.63
N ASP A 3 -3.28 -37.02 13.71
CA ASP A 3 -3.99 -35.73 13.74
C ASP A 3 -3.04 -34.62 13.38
N THR A 4 -3.21 -34.08 12.21
CA THR A 4 -2.45 -32.94 11.73
C THR A 4 -2.88 -31.73 12.57
N PRO A 5 -1.96 -31.02 13.25
CA PRO A 5 -2.35 -29.92 14.12
C PRO A 5 -3.08 -28.83 13.35
N PRO A 6 -4.05 -28.12 13.97
CA PRO A 6 -4.83 -27.08 13.33
C PRO A 6 -3.92 -25.99 12.73
N GLY A 7 -4.26 -25.54 11.50
CA GLY A 7 -3.51 -24.50 10.79
C GLY A 7 -2.15 -24.96 10.23
N CYS A 8 -2.00 -26.23 9.91
CA CYS A 8 -0.72 -26.80 9.42
C CYS A 8 -0.42 -26.50 7.93
N PHE A 9 -1.33 -25.88 7.20
CA PHE A 9 -1.10 -25.46 5.82
C PHE A 9 -1.14 -23.94 5.69
N ALA A 10 -0.25 -23.43 4.83
CA ALA A 10 -0.25 -22.05 4.38
C ALA A 10 -0.69 -21.99 2.91
N ARG A 11 -1.68 -21.16 2.60
CA ARG A 11 -2.00 -20.76 1.23
C ARG A 11 -1.18 -19.53 0.90
N VAL A 12 -0.25 -19.68 -0.03
CA VAL A 12 0.79 -18.71 -0.32
C VAL A 12 0.60 -18.11 -1.71
N ALA A 13 0.56 -16.77 -1.77
CA ALA A 13 0.65 -16.03 -3.03
C ALA A 13 2.11 -16.01 -3.50
N ILE A 14 2.36 -16.39 -4.76
CA ILE A 14 3.69 -16.46 -5.36
C ILE A 14 3.67 -15.75 -6.71
N ASP A 15 4.75 -14.99 -7.00
CA ASP A 15 4.92 -14.32 -8.30
C ASP A 15 5.33 -15.32 -9.37
N VAL A 16 4.34 -15.94 -9.97
CA VAL A 16 4.49 -16.90 -11.07
C VAL A 16 3.43 -16.64 -12.14
N PRO A 17 3.78 -16.78 -13.42
CA PRO A 17 2.78 -16.73 -14.48
C PRO A 17 1.81 -17.91 -14.30
N ILE A 18 0.55 -17.61 -14.06
CA ILE A 18 -0.49 -18.63 -13.93
C ILE A 18 -1.27 -18.66 -15.23
N ALA A 19 -1.20 -19.80 -15.93
CA ALA A 19 -1.91 -20.00 -17.19
C ALA A 19 -3.42 -20.29 -16.99
N HIS A 20 -3.88 -20.49 -15.73
CA HIS A 20 -5.26 -20.84 -15.43
C HIS A 20 -5.86 -19.92 -14.39
N VAL A 21 -6.99 -19.34 -14.74
CA VAL A 21 -7.85 -18.55 -13.86
C VAL A 21 -8.35 -19.45 -12.73
N GLY A 22 -8.02 -19.12 -11.48
CA GLY A 22 -8.57 -19.81 -10.30
C GLY A 22 -7.56 -20.17 -9.20
N ALA A 23 -6.31 -20.52 -9.53
CA ALA A 23 -5.31 -20.88 -8.53
C ALA A 23 -4.31 -19.74 -8.31
N SER A 24 -4.69 -18.73 -7.54
CA SER A 24 -3.78 -17.63 -7.17
C SER A 24 -2.98 -17.90 -5.91
N LEU A 25 -3.33 -18.95 -5.17
CA LEU A 25 -2.70 -19.37 -3.92
C LEU A 25 -2.27 -20.83 -4.03
N PHE A 26 -1.13 -21.15 -3.42
CA PHE A 26 -0.55 -22.48 -3.42
C PHE A 26 -0.41 -23.00 -2.00
N ASP A 27 -0.81 -24.26 -1.79
CA ASP A 27 -0.74 -24.91 -0.48
C ASP A 27 0.68 -25.39 -0.19
N TYR A 28 1.16 -25.02 1.01
CA TYR A 28 2.43 -25.48 1.58
C TYR A 28 2.21 -25.99 2.99
N ALA A 29 2.87 -27.08 3.36
CA ALA A 29 2.87 -27.57 4.74
C ALA A 29 3.70 -26.63 5.64
N ILE A 30 3.20 -26.38 6.83
CA ILE A 30 3.91 -25.62 7.85
C ILE A 30 4.54 -26.61 8.82
N ALA A 31 5.87 -26.65 8.85
CA ALA A 31 6.58 -27.45 9.84
C ALA A 31 6.34 -26.89 11.26
N PRO A 32 6.29 -27.73 12.31
CA PRO A 32 5.95 -27.29 13.67
C PRO A 32 6.81 -26.12 14.17
N GLU A 33 8.10 -26.09 13.83
CA GLU A 33 9.04 -25.03 14.19
C GLU A 33 8.73 -23.68 13.54
N LEU A 34 8.02 -23.69 12.40
CA LEU A 34 7.61 -22.47 11.67
C LEU A 34 6.19 -22.03 12.00
N ALA A 35 5.43 -22.82 12.77
CA ALA A 35 4.00 -22.63 12.98
C ALA A 35 3.66 -21.27 13.63
N GLN A 36 4.50 -20.77 14.52
CA GLN A 36 4.31 -19.48 15.18
C GLN A 36 4.66 -18.30 14.25
N ALA A 37 5.68 -18.45 13.42
CA ALA A 37 6.17 -17.40 12.54
C ALA A 37 5.36 -17.30 11.24
N ALA A 38 4.87 -18.44 10.70
CA ALA A 38 4.12 -18.51 9.44
C ALA A 38 2.64 -18.13 9.63
N ARG A 39 2.37 -16.89 10.03
CA ARG A 39 1.01 -16.33 10.16
C ARG A 39 0.57 -15.60 8.90
N VAL A 40 -0.72 -15.31 8.77
CA VAL A 40 -1.24 -14.47 7.68
C VAL A 40 -0.50 -13.14 7.66
N GLY A 41 -0.04 -12.74 6.49
CA GLY A 41 0.79 -11.53 6.32
C GLY A 41 2.29 -11.76 6.43
N SER A 42 2.74 -12.96 6.84
CA SER A 42 4.16 -13.30 6.89
C SER A 42 4.73 -13.59 5.51
N TRP A 43 5.99 -13.27 5.34
CA TRP A 43 6.76 -13.56 4.14
C TRP A 43 7.49 -14.88 4.29
N VAL A 44 7.38 -15.70 3.27
CA VAL A 44 7.92 -17.06 3.28
C VAL A 44 8.77 -17.32 2.05
N VAL A 45 9.76 -18.20 2.22
CA VAL A 45 10.49 -18.80 1.10
C VAL A 45 9.87 -20.15 0.84
N VAL A 46 9.47 -20.38 -0.40
CA VAL A 46 8.85 -21.64 -0.83
C VAL A 46 9.63 -22.31 -1.93
N PRO A 47 9.67 -23.66 -1.99
CA PRO A 47 10.20 -24.38 -3.12
C PRO A 47 9.26 -24.24 -4.32
N TRP A 48 9.81 -23.90 -5.49
CA TRP A 48 9.07 -23.79 -6.75
C TRP A 48 9.88 -24.36 -7.92
N GLY A 49 9.39 -25.41 -8.55
CA GLY A 49 10.14 -26.15 -9.55
C GLY A 49 11.48 -26.63 -8.99
N ARG A 50 12.58 -26.25 -9.63
CA ARG A 50 13.97 -26.53 -9.17
C ARG A 50 14.57 -25.39 -8.32
N GLY A 51 13.82 -24.34 -8.09
CA GLY A 51 14.28 -23.14 -7.38
C GLY A 51 13.47 -22.80 -6.14
N ARG A 52 13.61 -21.56 -5.70
CA ARG A 52 12.87 -20.99 -4.58
C ARG A 52 12.21 -19.69 -5.00
N ARG A 53 11.09 -19.34 -4.35
CA ARG A 53 10.40 -18.07 -4.50
C ARG A 53 10.11 -17.47 -3.14
N VAL A 54 10.01 -16.15 -3.09
CA VAL A 54 9.39 -15.46 -1.96
C VAL A 54 7.89 -15.42 -2.22
N GLY A 55 7.12 -15.74 -1.20
CA GLY A 55 5.67 -15.66 -1.21
C GLY A 55 5.14 -14.98 0.03
N LEU A 56 3.86 -14.71 0.00
CA LEU A 56 3.11 -14.10 1.09
C LEU A 56 2.04 -15.07 1.58
N VAL A 57 2.01 -15.37 2.87
CA VAL A 57 0.96 -16.19 3.47
C VAL A 57 -0.35 -15.38 3.44
N ALA A 58 -1.27 -15.78 2.58
CA ALA A 58 -2.58 -15.14 2.43
C ALA A 58 -3.62 -15.76 3.38
N GLU A 59 -3.50 -17.07 3.67
CA GLU A 59 -4.42 -17.81 4.53
C GLU A 59 -3.68 -18.93 5.25
N ARG A 60 -4.24 -19.35 6.38
CA ARG A 60 -3.90 -20.62 7.04
C ARG A 60 -5.10 -21.55 6.97
N ALA A 61 -4.87 -22.84 6.78
CA ALA A 61 -5.89 -23.85 6.68
C ALA A 61 -5.50 -25.11 7.47
N ASP A 62 -6.51 -25.75 8.06
CA ASP A 62 -6.33 -27.04 8.76
C ASP A 62 -6.30 -28.22 7.77
N ARG A 63 -6.86 -28.02 6.59
CA ARG A 63 -6.96 -29.02 5.52
C ARG A 63 -6.61 -28.42 4.17
N SER A 64 -6.10 -29.25 3.30
CA SER A 64 -5.91 -28.94 1.89
C SER A 64 -6.74 -29.90 1.03
N GLU A 65 -7.21 -29.42 -0.11
CA GLU A 65 -7.87 -30.26 -1.13
C GLU A 65 -6.84 -31.06 -1.96
N ILE A 66 -5.55 -30.69 -1.82
CA ILE A 66 -4.45 -31.36 -2.50
C ILE A 66 -3.99 -32.55 -1.63
N ASP A 67 -3.67 -33.68 -2.28
CA ASP A 67 -3.06 -34.81 -1.57
C ASP A 67 -1.81 -34.35 -0.79
N THR A 68 -1.79 -34.61 0.50
CA THR A 68 -0.73 -34.17 1.43
C THR A 68 0.66 -34.68 1.00
N ALA A 69 0.74 -35.84 0.35
CA ALA A 69 1.99 -36.37 -0.18
C ALA A 69 2.61 -35.50 -1.30
N ARG A 70 1.80 -34.65 -1.92
CA ARG A 70 2.23 -33.73 -2.99
C ARG A 70 2.52 -32.32 -2.48
N ILE A 71 2.16 -31.99 -1.24
CA ILE A 71 2.36 -30.68 -0.64
C ILE A 71 3.78 -30.57 -0.10
N ARG A 72 4.53 -29.59 -0.62
CA ARG A 72 5.89 -29.30 -0.15
C ARG A 72 5.84 -28.44 1.12
N PRO A 73 6.81 -28.59 2.05
CA PRO A 73 6.90 -27.71 3.20
C PRO A 73 7.41 -26.31 2.81
N LEU A 74 7.06 -25.31 3.62
CA LEU A 74 7.72 -24.02 3.62
C LEU A 74 9.22 -24.22 3.86
N ALA A 75 10.08 -23.50 3.12
CA ALA A 75 11.52 -23.57 3.30
C ALA A 75 12.01 -22.66 4.44
N ALA A 76 11.40 -21.50 4.64
CA ALA A 76 11.70 -20.56 5.72
C ALA A 76 10.61 -19.49 5.84
N VAL A 77 10.58 -18.82 6.99
CA VAL A 77 9.89 -17.54 7.18
C VAL A 77 10.92 -16.43 7.17
N LEU A 78 10.63 -15.28 6.54
CA LEU A 78 11.50 -14.11 6.54
C LEU A 78 11.15 -13.25 7.77
N GLU A 79 11.79 -13.53 8.90
CA GLU A 79 11.46 -12.92 10.20
C GLU A 79 11.73 -11.41 10.26
N ASP A 80 12.66 -10.92 9.45
CA ASP A 80 12.99 -9.50 9.35
C ASP A 80 12.04 -8.72 8.41
N ALA A 81 11.11 -9.40 7.74
CA ALA A 81 10.08 -8.78 6.94
C ALA A 81 8.89 -8.32 7.81
N PRO A 82 8.27 -7.16 7.52
CA PRO A 82 7.09 -6.75 8.25
C PRO A 82 5.90 -7.66 7.93
N VAL A 83 5.11 -7.99 8.93
CA VAL A 83 3.84 -8.68 8.71
C VAL A 83 2.83 -7.68 8.14
N LEU A 84 2.25 -8.00 6.99
CA LEU A 84 1.29 -7.12 6.35
C LEU A 84 -0.05 -7.10 7.11
N PRO A 85 -0.69 -5.93 7.22
CA PRO A 85 -1.90 -5.78 8.05
C PRO A 85 -3.12 -6.48 7.43
N PRO A 86 -4.04 -7.02 8.24
CA PRO A 86 -5.27 -7.67 7.76
C PRO A 86 -6.09 -6.80 6.81
N SER A 87 -6.20 -5.51 7.09
CA SER A 87 -6.92 -4.55 6.25
C SER A 87 -6.38 -4.44 4.81
N TRP A 88 -5.08 -4.67 4.61
CA TRP A 88 -4.53 -4.72 3.27
C TRP A 88 -5.02 -5.96 2.51
N PHE A 89 -5.13 -7.10 3.19
CA PHE A 89 -5.68 -8.32 2.60
C PHE A 89 -7.16 -8.16 2.21
N GLU A 90 -7.94 -7.45 3.03
CA GLU A 90 -9.34 -7.12 2.72
C GLU A 90 -9.45 -6.27 1.46
N LEU A 91 -8.61 -5.24 1.32
CA LEU A 91 -8.56 -4.39 0.11
C LEU A 91 -8.14 -5.18 -1.13
N VAL A 92 -7.09 -6.01 -1.00
CA VAL A 92 -6.59 -6.85 -2.10
C VAL A 92 -7.63 -7.88 -2.52
N ARG A 93 -8.34 -8.54 -1.57
CA ARG A 93 -9.43 -9.47 -1.87
C ARG A 93 -10.57 -8.75 -2.59
N PHE A 94 -11.02 -7.62 -2.07
CA PHE A 94 -12.03 -6.81 -2.75
C PHE A 94 -11.61 -6.50 -4.20
N CYS A 95 -10.38 -6.05 -4.42
CA CYS A 95 -9.87 -5.75 -5.76
C CYS A 95 -9.83 -7.00 -6.65
N ALA A 96 -9.37 -8.13 -6.13
CA ALA A 96 -9.31 -9.40 -6.85
C ALA A 96 -10.71 -9.87 -7.29
N ASP A 97 -11.66 -9.86 -6.37
CA ASP A 97 -13.04 -10.30 -6.61
C ASP A 97 -13.76 -9.37 -7.58
N TYR A 98 -13.68 -8.05 -7.36
CA TYR A 98 -14.35 -7.06 -8.17
C TYR A 98 -13.85 -7.02 -9.63
N TYR A 99 -12.52 -7.16 -9.82
CA TYR A 99 -11.91 -7.15 -11.15
C TYR A 99 -11.68 -8.55 -11.72
N HIS A 100 -12.24 -9.59 -11.09
CA HIS A 100 -12.15 -11.00 -11.52
C HIS A 100 -10.70 -11.45 -11.77
N ARG A 101 -9.83 -11.23 -10.78
CA ARG A 101 -8.41 -11.61 -10.81
C ARG A 101 -8.06 -12.48 -9.63
N GLY A 102 -6.99 -13.24 -9.76
CA GLY A 102 -6.44 -13.98 -8.64
C GLY A 102 -5.84 -13.06 -7.58
N PHE A 103 -5.95 -13.43 -6.30
CA PHE A 103 -5.37 -12.66 -5.20
C PHE A 103 -3.89 -12.30 -5.44
N GLY A 104 -3.06 -13.27 -5.89
CA GLY A 104 -1.64 -13.05 -6.18
C GLY A 104 -1.39 -12.08 -7.33
N GLU A 105 -2.30 -12.01 -8.32
CA GLU A 105 -2.20 -11.08 -9.45
C GLU A 105 -2.41 -9.61 -9.04
N VAL A 106 -3.10 -9.38 -7.91
CA VAL A 106 -3.29 -8.05 -7.33
C VAL A 106 -2.23 -7.76 -6.27
N ALA A 107 -2.02 -8.69 -5.34
CA ALA A 107 -1.14 -8.54 -4.20
C ALA A 107 0.32 -8.32 -4.59
N LEU A 108 0.85 -9.16 -5.48
CA LEU A 108 2.28 -9.18 -5.74
C LEU A 108 2.78 -7.99 -6.56
N PRO A 109 2.07 -7.48 -7.59
CA PRO A 109 2.46 -6.23 -8.24
C PRO A 109 2.46 -5.00 -7.34
N ALA A 110 1.63 -4.99 -6.27
CA ALA A 110 1.62 -3.93 -5.27
C ALA A 110 2.88 -3.90 -4.37
N ILE A 111 3.69 -4.96 -4.42
CA ILE A 111 4.91 -5.12 -3.64
C ILE A 111 6.13 -4.92 -4.54
N PRO A 112 7.13 -4.11 -4.15
CA PRO A 112 8.35 -3.91 -4.93
C PRO A 112 9.07 -5.23 -5.26
N LYS A 113 9.52 -5.38 -6.50
CA LYS A 113 10.16 -6.60 -7.01
C LYS A 113 11.36 -7.04 -6.17
N LEU A 114 12.17 -6.09 -5.70
CA LEU A 114 13.33 -6.37 -4.84
C LEU A 114 12.95 -7.17 -3.59
N LEU A 115 11.82 -6.86 -2.95
CA LEU A 115 11.35 -7.53 -1.73
C LEU A 115 10.77 -8.92 -2.01
N ARG A 116 10.32 -9.19 -3.24
CA ARG A 116 9.80 -10.49 -3.70
C ARG A 116 10.88 -11.42 -4.27
N THR A 117 12.13 -10.97 -4.28
CA THR A 117 13.26 -11.76 -4.81
C THR A 117 13.88 -12.60 -3.69
N PRO A 118 14.03 -13.92 -3.86
CA PRO A 118 14.67 -14.76 -2.86
C PRO A 118 16.08 -14.26 -2.54
N PRO A 119 16.50 -14.30 -1.26
CA PRO A 119 17.86 -13.91 -0.89
C PRO A 119 18.87 -14.80 -1.59
N ALA A 120 19.91 -14.17 -2.18
CA ALA A 120 21.01 -14.92 -2.77
C ALA A 120 21.79 -15.67 -1.66
N PRO A 121 22.32 -16.89 -1.91
CA PRO A 121 22.97 -17.72 -0.88
C PRO A 121 24.15 -17.04 -0.17
N LYS A 122 24.78 -16.03 -0.78
CA LYS A 122 25.92 -15.29 -0.26
C LYS A 122 25.62 -13.80 0.00
N ALA A 123 24.33 -13.39 0.00
CA ALA A 123 23.99 -11.99 0.22
C ALA A 123 24.31 -11.56 1.66
N ARG A 124 25.00 -10.43 1.83
CA ARG A 124 25.18 -9.78 3.13
C ARG A 124 23.89 -9.02 3.47
N GLY A 125 23.14 -9.54 4.43
CA GLY A 125 21.85 -8.97 4.86
C GLY A 125 20.69 -9.25 3.89
N SER A 126 19.49 -9.08 4.38
CA SER A 126 18.26 -9.28 3.61
C SER A 126 17.94 -8.08 2.70
N ALA A 127 16.99 -8.24 1.77
CA ALA A 127 16.45 -7.16 0.98
C ALA A 127 15.75 -6.10 1.86
N PHE A 128 15.08 -6.54 2.92
CA PHE A 128 14.40 -5.67 3.89
C PHE A 128 15.40 -4.82 4.69
N ALA A 129 16.48 -5.41 5.18
CA ALA A 129 17.53 -4.67 5.90
C ALA A 129 18.16 -3.59 5.00
N ARG A 130 18.48 -3.92 3.76
CA ARG A 130 19.02 -2.94 2.79
C ARG A 130 18.02 -1.83 2.46
N ALA A 131 16.76 -2.16 2.28
CA ALA A 131 15.71 -1.17 2.04
C ALA A 131 15.53 -0.22 3.24
N ARG A 132 15.59 -0.74 4.47
CA ARG A 132 15.53 0.10 5.68
C ARG A 132 16.67 1.10 5.76
N GLN A 133 17.90 0.65 5.45
CA GLN A 133 19.09 1.52 5.44
C GLN A 133 19.05 2.55 4.30
N ARG A 134 18.45 2.20 3.19
CA ARG A 134 18.38 3.06 2.00
C ARG A 134 17.35 4.18 2.13
N PHE A 135 16.31 4.00 2.96
CA PHE A 135 15.28 5.03 3.12
C PHE A 135 15.87 6.30 3.71
N VAL A 136 15.94 7.32 2.89
CA VAL A 136 16.19 8.70 3.29
C VAL A 136 14.87 9.43 3.11
N ALA A 137 14.33 9.98 4.18
CA ALA A 137 13.15 10.84 4.07
C ALA A 137 13.44 11.94 3.06
N ALA A 138 12.45 12.30 2.23
CA ALA A 138 12.59 13.46 1.36
C ALA A 138 13.05 14.64 2.22
N ALA A 139 14.20 15.24 1.86
CA ALA A 139 14.76 16.34 2.64
C ALA A 139 13.70 17.44 2.74
N ALA A 140 13.35 17.82 3.96
CA ALA A 140 12.62 19.05 4.14
C ALA A 140 13.47 20.17 3.51
N ALA A 141 12.97 20.82 2.47
CA ALA A 141 13.50 22.11 2.08
C ALA A 141 13.51 22.96 3.38
N GLU A 142 14.54 23.80 3.52
CA GLU A 142 14.80 24.55 4.75
C GLU A 142 13.54 24.88 5.51
N ALA A 143 13.41 24.36 6.73
CA ALA A 143 12.25 24.58 7.59
C ALA A 143 12.04 26.09 7.76
N GLY A 144 11.06 26.66 7.08
CA GLY A 144 10.88 28.11 7.20
C GLY A 144 9.82 28.77 6.32
N SER A 145 9.24 28.11 5.33
CA SER A 145 8.12 28.77 4.64
C SER A 145 6.83 28.60 5.44
N THR A 146 6.41 29.67 6.10
CA THR A 146 5.07 29.74 6.67
C THR A 146 4.06 29.42 5.57
N PRO A 147 3.12 28.48 5.83
CA PRO A 147 2.09 28.16 4.86
C PRO A 147 1.35 29.43 4.41
N PRO A 148 1.02 29.56 3.12
CA PRO A 148 0.24 30.71 2.67
C PRO A 148 -1.11 30.74 3.41
N PRO A 149 -1.60 31.93 3.79
CA PRO A 149 -2.89 32.05 4.46
C PRO A 149 -4.02 31.58 3.51
N LEU A 150 -4.94 30.82 4.05
CA LEU A 150 -6.13 30.40 3.31
C LEU A 150 -7.09 31.55 3.13
N ASN A 151 -7.68 31.70 1.95
CA ASN A 151 -8.82 32.59 1.74
C ASN A 151 -10.11 32.01 2.36
N ASP A 152 -11.20 32.78 2.36
CA ASP A 152 -12.44 32.39 3.04
C ASP A 152 -13.05 31.11 2.44
N ALA A 153 -13.02 30.91 1.12
CA ALA A 153 -13.54 29.72 0.46
C ALA A 153 -12.72 28.47 0.81
N GLN A 154 -11.39 28.60 0.84
CA GLN A 154 -10.48 27.52 1.24
C GLN A 154 -10.66 27.17 2.72
N ARG A 155 -10.86 28.17 3.57
CA ARG A 155 -11.13 27.98 5.01
C ARG A 155 -12.44 27.26 5.22
N ALA A 156 -13.51 27.66 4.55
CA ALA A 156 -14.80 27.00 4.62
C ALA A 156 -14.71 25.51 4.16
N ALA A 157 -13.97 25.24 3.09
CA ALA A 157 -13.73 23.87 2.64
C ALA A 157 -12.93 23.05 3.65
N LEU A 158 -11.89 23.64 4.25
CA LEU A 158 -11.10 23.01 5.30
C LEU A 158 -11.96 22.69 6.53
N ASP A 159 -12.84 23.60 6.95
CA ASP A 159 -13.72 23.39 8.11
C ASP A 159 -14.66 22.20 7.91
N VAL A 160 -15.17 21.99 6.69
CA VAL A 160 -15.97 20.81 6.34
C VAL A 160 -15.15 19.52 6.48
N LEU A 161 -13.92 19.50 5.96
CA LEU A 161 -13.03 18.33 6.06
C LEU A 161 -12.63 18.06 7.52
N LEU A 162 -12.39 19.11 8.31
CA LEU A 162 -12.04 19.00 9.73
C LEU A 162 -13.21 18.53 10.61
N ALA A 163 -14.44 18.77 10.18
CA ALA A 163 -15.64 18.30 10.86
C ALA A 163 -15.96 16.82 10.52
N ALA A 164 -15.40 16.26 9.46
CA ALA A 164 -15.63 14.88 9.05
C ALA A 164 -15.23 13.90 10.17
N ARG A 165 -16.06 12.90 10.41
CA ARG A 165 -15.84 11.82 11.36
C ARG A 165 -16.17 10.48 10.68
N GLY A 166 -15.25 9.54 10.80
CA GLY A 166 -15.42 8.24 10.17
C GLY A 166 -15.33 8.31 8.63
N PHE A 167 -15.96 7.36 7.95
CA PHE A 167 -15.99 7.34 6.49
C PHE A 167 -16.92 8.40 5.92
N GLY A 168 -16.41 9.16 4.97
CA GLY A 168 -17.15 10.11 4.16
C GLY A 168 -16.32 10.48 2.93
N VAL A 169 -16.96 10.58 1.78
CA VAL A 169 -16.34 11.05 0.53
C VAL A 169 -16.67 12.52 0.36
N HIS A 170 -15.65 13.36 0.29
CA HIS A 170 -15.78 14.81 0.16
C HIS A 170 -15.22 15.26 -1.18
N LEU A 171 -16.05 15.82 -2.04
CA LEU A 171 -15.61 16.40 -3.31
C LEU A 171 -15.16 17.85 -3.09
N LEU A 172 -13.87 18.13 -3.28
CA LEU A 172 -13.33 19.49 -3.32
C LEU A 172 -13.27 19.98 -4.76
N HIS A 173 -14.35 20.63 -5.20
CA HIS A 173 -14.46 21.22 -6.52
C HIS A 173 -13.90 22.64 -6.53
N GLY A 174 -12.98 22.92 -7.45
CA GLY A 174 -12.40 24.25 -7.63
C GLY A 174 -11.54 24.30 -8.89
N ILE A 175 -11.54 25.45 -9.56
CA ILE A 175 -10.78 25.64 -10.79
C ILE A 175 -9.29 25.37 -10.59
N THR A 176 -8.57 25.11 -11.68
CA THR A 176 -7.12 24.96 -11.65
C THR A 176 -6.48 26.22 -11.05
N GLY A 177 -5.51 26.05 -10.14
CA GLY A 177 -4.87 27.17 -9.45
C GLY A 177 -5.68 27.78 -8.30
N SER A 178 -6.88 27.25 -7.96
CA SER A 178 -7.67 27.74 -6.81
C SER A 178 -7.05 27.43 -5.43
N GLY A 179 -5.93 26.70 -5.41
CA GLY A 179 -5.24 26.33 -4.18
C GLY A 179 -5.84 25.13 -3.45
N LYS A 180 -6.51 24.19 -4.17
CA LYS A 180 -6.98 22.93 -3.58
C LYS A 180 -5.89 22.21 -2.80
N THR A 181 -4.66 22.19 -3.34
CA THR A 181 -3.50 21.55 -2.71
C THR A 181 -3.22 22.11 -1.31
N GLU A 182 -3.34 23.43 -1.11
CA GLU A 182 -3.17 24.04 0.23
C GLU A 182 -4.25 23.57 1.21
N VAL A 183 -5.50 23.44 0.76
CA VAL A 183 -6.56 22.88 1.61
C VAL A 183 -6.23 21.45 2.04
N TYR A 184 -5.76 20.60 1.12
CA TYR A 184 -5.35 19.24 1.47
C TYR A 184 -4.20 19.21 2.47
N LEU A 185 -3.15 20.00 2.22
CA LEU A 185 -1.96 19.99 3.09
C LEU A 185 -2.30 20.49 4.50
N HIS A 186 -3.18 21.50 4.64
CA HIS A 186 -3.67 21.93 5.93
C HIS A 186 -4.49 20.84 6.62
N TRP A 187 -5.44 20.22 5.89
CA TRP A 187 -6.24 19.14 6.43
C TRP A 187 -5.41 17.95 6.91
N LEU A 188 -4.49 17.46 6.07
CA LEU A 188 -3.62 16.33 6.42
C LEU A 188 -2.70 16.66 7.60
N SER A 189 -2.24 17.92 7.72
CA SER A 189 -1.46 18.38 8.89
C SER A 189 -2.25 18.28 10.19
N GLU A 190 -3.52 18.72 10.18
CA GLU A 190 -4.41 18.64 11.33
C GLU A 190 -4.76 17.18 11.69
N VAL A 191 -4.96 16.32 10.69
CA VAL A 191 -5.18 14.87 10.91
C VAL A 191 -3.97 14.25 11.60
N LEU A 192 -2.76 14.51 11.11
CA LEU A 192 -1.53 14.00 11.70
C LEU A 192 -1.24 14.55 13.10
N ALA A 193 -1.68 15.76 13.40
CA ALA A 193 -1.57 16.36 14.74
C ALA A 193 -2.51 15.69 15.76
N ARG A 194 -3.71 15.25 15.31
CA ARG A 194 -4.70 14.57 16.16
C ARG A 194 -4.39 13.08 16.37
N GLU A 195 -3.82 12.43 15.36
CA GLU A 195 -3.57 10.99 15.33
C GLU A 195 -2.08 10.71 15.50
N ALA A 196 -1.63 10.42 16.72
CA ALA A 196 -0.19 10.29 17.05
C ALA A 196 0.55 9.25 16.17
N THR A 197 -0.11 8.18 15.74
CA THR A 197 0.46 7.13 14.86
C THR A 197 -0.15 7.12 13.46
N GLY A 198 -1.11 8.02 13.19
CA GLY A 198 -1.85 8.06 11.92
C GLY A 198 -0.94 8.27 10.70
N GLN A 199 -1.32 7.65 9.61
CA GLN A 199 -0.70 7.81 8.30
C GLN A 199 -1.70 8.44 7.34
N VAL A 200 -1.21 9.28 6.43
CA VAL A 200 -2.05 9.90 5.39
C VAL A 200 -1.54 9.53 4.01
N LEU A 201 -2.47 9.35 3.08
CA LEU A 201 -2.20 9.02 1.69
C LEU A 201 -2.64 10.16 0.79
N LEU A 202 -1.72 10.70 -0.02
CA LEU A 202 -1.98 11.67 -1.07
C LEU A 202 -1.72 11.00 -2.44
N LEU A 203 -2.79 10.72 -3.17
CA LEU A 203 -2.71 10.25 -4.54
C LEU A 203 -2.72 11.43 -5.50
N VAL A 204 -1.80 11.41 -6.45
CA VAL A 204 -1.66 12.42 -7.50
C VAL A 204 -1.51 11.76 -8.86
N PRO A 205 -1.91 12.40 -9.97
CA PRO A 205 -1.66 11.89 -11.32
C PRO A 205 -0.16 11.68 -11.60
N GLU A 206 0.17 10.75 -12.49
CA GLU A 206 1.58 10.45 -12.81
C GLU A 206 2.35 11.71 -13.28
N ILE A 207 1.73 12.55 -14.11
CA ILE A 207 2.34 13.78 -14.60
C ILE A 207 2.51 14.88 -13.54
N ALA A 208 1.75 14.81 -12.45
CA ALA A 208 1.81 15.78 -11.36
C ALA A 208 2.87 15.43 -10.30
N LEU A 209 3.27 14.16 -10.21
CA LEU A 209 4.25 13.72 -9.21
C LEU A 209 5.67 14.07 -9.65
N THR A 210 6.02 15.31 -9.44
CA THR A 210 7.37 15.85 -9.73
C THR A 210 8.24 15.87 -8.47
N PRO A 211 9.58 15.92 -8.61
CA PRO A 211 10.48 16.15 -7.47
C PRO A 211 10.13 17.42 -6.69
N GLN A 212 9.65 18.46 -7.37
CA GLN A 212 9.23 19.71 -6.75
C GLN A 212 8.01 19.50 -5.83
N LEU A 213 6.99 18.76 -6.29
CA LEU A 213 5.82 18.44 -5.46
C LEU A 213 6.23 17.61 -4.24
N ALA A 214 7.07 16.59 -4.42
CA ALA A 214 7.57 15.79 -3.31
C ALA A 214 8.33 16.64 -2.29
N THR A 215 9.17 17.58 -2.75
CA THR A 215 9.89 18.53 -1.89
C THR A 215 8.92 19.48 -1.17
N GLN A 216 7.92 20.00 -1.86
CA GLN A 216 6.89 20.87 -1.28
C GLN A 216 6.12 20.15 -0.17
N VAL A 217 5.70 18.91 -0.42
CA VAL A 217 5.03 18.08 0.59
C VAL A 217 5.96 17.81 1.77
N ALA A 218 7.23 17.47 1.53
CA ALA A 218 8.20 17.25 2.60
C ALA A 218 8.43 18.51 3.46
N ALA A 219 8.52 19.69 2.84
CA ALA A 219 8.66 20.96 3.53
C ALA A 219 7.44 21.28 4.41
N ARG A 220 6.24 20.84 3.97
CA ARG A 220 4.99 21.05 4.73
C ARG A 220 4.91 20.17 5.96
N PHE A 221 5.55 19.01 5.95
CA PHE A 221 5.52 18.04 7.04
C PHE A 221 6.91 17.77 7.64
N PRO A 222 7.63 18.80 8.14
CA PRO A 222 9.01 18.66 8.61
C PRO A 222 9.17 17.70 9.78
N ALA A 223 8.12 17.55 10.60
CA ALA A 223 8.09 16.61 11.72
C ALA A 223 7.82 15.15 11.31
N HIS A 224 7.53 14.91 10.02
CA HIS A 224 7.13 13.60 9.53
C HIS A 224 7.95 13.19 8.30
N SER A 225 8.34 11.92 8.27
CA SER A 225 8.98 11.37 7.07
C SER A 225 7.95 11.17 5.96
N VAL A 226 8.32 11.59 4.75
CA VAL A 226 7.50 11.45 3.54
C VAL A 226 8.03 10.31 2.69
N ALA A 227 7.18 9.34 2.37
CA ALA A 227 7.45 8.29 1.39
C ALA A 227 6.83 8.66 0.04
N VAL A 228 7.59 8.47 -1.03
CA VAL A 228 7.15 8.71 -2.42
C VAL A 228 7.05 7.38 -3.15
N LEU A 229 5.91 7.10 -3.81
CA LEU A 229 5.63 5.82 -4.47
C LEU A 229 5.14 6.03 -5.91
N HIS A 230 6.01 5.79 -6.89
CA HIS A 230 5.68 5.82 -8.31
C HIS A 230 6.53 4.83 -9.13
N SER A 231 6.16 4.62 -10.40
CA SER A 231 6.79 3.66 -11.30
C SER A 231 8.24 3.99 -11.64
N ASP A 232 8.60 5.28 -11.72
CA ASP A 232 9.91 5.75 -12.20
C ASP A 232 11.02 5.70 -11.13
N LEU A 233 10.66 5.40 -9.88
CA LEU A 233 11.67 5.15 -8.85
C LEU A 233 12.50 3.91 -9.17
N ALA A 234 13.80 4.00 -8.95
CA ALA A 234 14.66 2.82 -8.96
C ALA A 234 14.13 1.75 -7.99
N ASP A 235 14.22 0.46 -8.34
CA ASP A 235 13.66 -0.65 -7.55
C ASP A 235 14.08 -0.62 -6.07
N VAL A 236 15.32 -0.22 -5.80
CA VAL A 236 15.88 -0.13 -4.44
C VAL A 236 15.22 1.01 -3.65
N ASP A 237 15.03 2.17 -4.29
CA ASP A 237 14.41 3.33 -3.64
C ASP A 237 12.91 3.11 -3.45
N ARG A 238 12.23 2.53 -4.45
CA ARG A 238 10.82 2.13 -4.33
C ARG A 238 10.61 1.13 -3.18
N ALA A 239 11.51 0.15 -3.02
CA ALA A 239 11.45 -0.79 -1.90
C ALA A 239 11.68 -0.09 -0.56
N ALA A 240 12.58 0.88 -0.50
CA ALA A 240 12.87 1.65 0.70
C ALA A 240 11.68 2.52 1.15
N HIS A 241 11.07 3.27 0.23
CA HIS A 241 9.90 4.10 0.48
C HIS A 241 8.67 3.26 0.83
N TRP A 242 8.44 2.18 0.10
CA TRP A 242 7.34 1.25 0.37
C TRP A 242 7.46 0.63 1.77
N LEU A 243 8.65 0.16 2.13
CA LEU A 243 8.90 -0.44 3.42
C LEU A 243 8.75 0.57 4.57
N ALA A 244 9.21 1.81 4.37
CA ALA A 244 9.02 2.88 5.35
C ALA A 244 7.53 3.21 5.58
N ALA A 245 6.72 3.16 4.53
CA ALA A 245 5.27 3.33 4.62
C ALA A 245 4.62 2.17 5.39
N VAL A 246 4.97 0.91 5.05
CA VAL A 246 4.43 -0.28 5.73
C VAL A 246 4.78 -0.32 7.22
N GLU A 247 6.00 0.07 7.57
CA GLU A 247 6.49 0.08 8.96
C GLU A 247 6.05 1.32 9.75
N GLY A 248 5.28 2.23 9.15
CA GLY A 248 4.84 3.47 9.80
C GLY A 248 5.96 4.49 10.04
N ARG A 249 7.18 4.24 9.51
CA ARG A 249 8.29 5.20 9.58
C ARG A 249 8.01 6.45 8.72
N ALA A 250 7.29 6.28 7.62
CA ALA A 250 6.73 7.38 6.86
C ALA A 250 5.24 7.55 7.23
N ARG A 251 4.90 8.71 7.78
CA ARG A 251 3.52 9.05 8.13
C ARG A 251 2.77 9.75 7.01
N VAL A 252 3.48 10.35 6.07
CA VAL A 252 2.93 10.92 4.85
C VAL A 252 3.36 10.07 3.68
N VAL A 253 2.41 9.56 2.92
CA VAL A 253 2.67 8.80 1.70
C VAL A 253 2.09 9.55 0.52
N ILE A 254 2.92 9.97 -0.41
CA ILE A 254 2.52 10.55 -1.68
C ILE A 254 2.84 9.57 -2.80
N GLY A 255 1.93 9.42 -3.74
CA GLY A 255 2.22 8.53 -4.85
C GLY A 255 1.17 8.57 -5.95
N THR A 256 1.46 7.83 -7.00
CA THR A 256 0.56 7.64 -8.11
C THR A 256 -0.33 6.40 -7.89
N ARG A 257 -0.95 5.89 -8.92
CA ARG A 257 -1.83 4.71 -8.91
C ARG A 257 -1.33 3.55 -8.04
N LEU A 258 -0.02 3.25 -8.03
CA LEU A 258 0.54 2.14 -7.24
C LEU A 258 0.41 2.34 -5.73
N ALA A 259 0.38 3.58 -5.26
CA ALA A 259 0.29 3.90 -3.83
C ALA A 259 -1.08 3.57 -3.23
N ALA A 260 -2.13 3.44 -4.03
CA ALA A 260 -3.47 3.06 -3.56
C ALA A 260 -3.50 1.66 -2.91
N LEU A 261 -2.57 0.78 -3.30
CA LEU A 261 -2.41 -0.56 -2.73
C LEU A 261 -1.26 -0.65 -1.71
N ALA A 262 -0.74 0.47 -1.20
CA ALA A 262 0.27 0.44 -0.14
C ALA A 262 -0.34 -0.05 1.18
N PRO A 263 0.33 -0.98 1.92
CA PRO A 263 -0.21 -1.55 3.16
C PRO A 263 -0.03 -0.58 4.34
N LEU A 264 -0.85 0.46 4.42
CA LEU A 264 -0.82 1.46 5.49
C LEU A 264 -1.62 0.96 6.69
N ALA A 265 -0.94 0.56 7.75
CA ALA A 265 -1.59 -0.02 8.93
C ALA A 265 -2.43 1.00 9.72
N ALA A 266 -1.99 2.24 9.78
CA ALA A 266 -2.60 3.32 10.56
C ALA A 266 -3.18 4.44 9.67
N LEU A 267 -3.78 4.08 8.53
CA LEU A 267 -4.39 5.03 7.60
C LEU A 267 -5.46 5.87 8.32
N ALA A 268 -5.34 7.20 8.26
CA ALA A 268 -6.20 8.16 8.95
C ALA A 268 -6.96 9.10 8.01
N ALA A 269 -6.42 9.37 6.81
CA ALA A 269 -7.09 10.14 5.78
C ALA A 269 -6.50 9.85 4.41
N ILE A 270 -7.30 10.06 3.36
CA ILE A 270 -6.87 9.94 1.96
C ILE A 270 -7.24 11.21 1.20
N VAL A 271 -6.34 11.63 0.31
CA VAL A 271 -6.61 12.63 -0.72
C VAL A 271 -6.36 12.00 -2.09
N VAL A 272 -7.25 12.23 -3.03
CA VAL A 272 -7.07 11.92 -4.45
C VAL A 272 -7.17 13.25 -5.21
N ASP A 273 -6.03 13.78 -5.62
CA ASP A 273 -5.99 15.03 -6.39
C ASP A 273 -6.25 14.75 -7.86
N GLU A 274 -6.94 15.67 -8.55
CA GLU A 274 -7.42 15.52 -9.94
C GLU A 274 -8.06 14.14 -10.18
N GLU A 275 -9.10 13.82 -9.38
CA GLU A 275 -9.72 12.48 -9.27
C GLU A 275 -10.22 11.90 -10.61
N HIS A 276 -10.49 12.80 -11.57
CA HIS A 276 -10.95 12.47 -12.92
C HIS A 276 -9.84 11.98 -13.86
N ASP A 277 -8.56 12.10 -13.44
CA ASP A 277 -7.44 11.79 -14.31
C ASP A 277 -7.39 10.30 -14.69
N ALA A 278 -7.27 10.03 -15.99
CA ALA A 278 -7.28 8.69 -16.56
C ALA A 278 -6.07 7.83 -16.09
N SER A 279 -4.98 8.45 -15.61
CA SER A 279 -3.79 7.73 -15.12
C SER A 279 -4.07 6.91 -13.86
N TYR A 280 -5.16 7.20 -13.14
CA TYR A 280 -5.61 6.36 -12.03
C TYR A 280 -6.12 4.98 -12.45
N LYS A 281 -6.45 4.79 -13.73
CA LYS A 281 -6.87 3.49 -14.26
C LYS A 281 -5.68 2.64 -14.66
N GLN A 282 -5.52 1.47 -14.04
CA GLN A 282 -4.52 0.48 -14.42
C GLN A 282 -4.86 -0.10 -15.79
N GLN A 283 -3.89 -0.11 -16.71
CA GLN A 283 -4.10 -0.57 -18.08
C GLN A 283 -3.83 -2.05 -18.26
N GLU A 284 -2.96 -2.64 -17.43
CA GLU A 284 -2.52 -4.03 -17.51
C GLU A 284 -2.85 -4.82 -16.24
N GLY A 285 -2.93 -6.15 -16.34
CA GLY A 285 -3.18 -7.03 -15.21
C GLY A 285 -4.56 -6.81 -14.59
N ALA A 286 -4.62 -6.58 -13.31
CA ALA A 286 -5.84 -6.16 -12.61
C ALA A 286 -6.13 -4.69 -12.92
N ARG A 287 -7.05 -4.46 -13.86
CA ARG A 287 -7.37 -3.12 -14.39
C ARG A 287 -8.18 -2.30 -13.40
N TYR A 288 -7.68 -2.13 -12.19
CA TYR A 288 -8.35 -1.36 -11.14
C TYR A 288 -8.26 0.15 -11.38
N SER A 289 -9.20 0.88 -10.76
CA SER A 289 -9.14 2.32 -10.57
C SER A 289 -8.55 2.61 -9.19
N ALA A 290 -7.45 3.36 -9.13
CA ALA A 290 -6.82 3.73 -7.87
C ALA A 290 -7.71 4.67 -7.03
N ARG A 291 -8.48 5.58 -7.69
CA ARG A 291 -9.49 6.40 -7.03
C ARG A 291 -10.53 5.52 -6.34
N ASP A 292 -11.11 4.57 -7.04
CA ASP A 292 -12.15 3.72 -6.50
C ASP A 292 -11.62 2.82 -5.37
N LEU A 293 -10.41 2.26 -5.52
CA LEU A 293 -9.76 1.51 -4.45
C LEU A 293 -9.44 2.39 -3.23
N ALA A 294 -9.08 3.66 -3.42
CA ALA A 294 -8.88 4.60 -2.32
C ALA A 294 -10.19 4.84 -1.54
N ILE A 295 -11.34 4.95 -2.25
CA ILE A 295 -12.66 5.08 -1.62
C ILE A 295 -12.99 3.80 -0.84
N VAL A 296 -12.74 2.62 -1.41
CA VAL A 296 -12.94 1.34 -0.71
C VAL A 296 -12.05 1.23 0.52
N ALA A 297 -10.77 1.58 0.41
CA ALA A 297 -9.84 1.60 1.53
C ALA A 297 -10.31 2.54 2.64
N ALA A 298 -10.76 3.75 2.29
CA ALA A 298 -11.33 4.72 3.23
C ALA A 298 -12.57 4.16 3.94
N SER A 299 -13.46 3.49 3.20
CA SER A 299 -14.65 2.86 3.74
C SER A 299 -14.33 1.72 4.71
N GLN A 300 -13.46 0.79 4.32
CA GLN A 300 -13.02 -0.34 5.15
C GLN A 300 -12.33 0.13 6.44
N ARG A 301 -11.54 1.21 6.35
CA ARG A 301 -10.81 1.80 7.48
C ARG A 301 -11.64 2.82 8.28
N ARG A 302 -12.84 3.15 7.80
CA ARG A 302 -13.73 4.17 8.39
C ARG A 302 -13.05 5.53 8.57
N VAL A 303 -12.30 5.96 7.53
CA VAL A 303 -11.59 7.25 7.52
C VAL A 303 -12.14 8.14 6.42
N PRO A 304 -12.01 9.47 6.54
CA PRO A 304 -12.48 10.40 5.51
C PRO A 304 -11.54 10.39 4.29
N ILE A 305 -12.12 10.67 3.12
CA ILE A 305 -11.42 10.83 1.85
C ILE A 305 -11.87 12.11 1.15
N ALA A 306 -10.92 12.89 0.66
CA ALA A 306 -11.16 14.05 -0.19
C ALA A 306 -10.79 13.73 -1.64
N LEU A 307 -11.71 13.99 -2.56
CA LEU A 307 -11.51 13.92 -4.00
C LEU A 307 -11.43 15.34 -4.54
N GLY A 308 -10.33 15.72 -5.17
CA GLY A 308 -10.15 17.04 -5.71
C GLY A 308 -10.23 17.07 -7.22
N SER A 309 -10.94 18.04 -7.78
CA SER A 309 -11.00 18.21 -9.22
C SER A 309 -11.42 19.62 -9.62
N ALA A 310 -10.93 20.07 -10.77
CA ALA A 310 -11.48 21.23 -11.47
C ALA A 310 -12.66 20.83 -12.38
N THR A 311 -12.67 19.58 -12.84
CA THR A 311 -13.66 19.00 -13.76
C THR A 311 -14.06 17.61 -13.24
N PRO A 312 -14.86 17.55 -12.15
CA PRO A 312 -15.21 16.27 -11.55
C PRO A 312 -15.82 15.29 -12.54
N SER A 313 -15.50 14.00 -12.35
CA SER A 313 -16.15 12.93 -13.09
C SER A 313 -17.64 12.84 -12.73
N LEU A 314 -18.47 12.29 -13.62
CA LEU A 314 -19.90 12.12 -13.34
C LEU A 314 -20.17 11.20 -12.16
N GLU A 315 -19.25 10.25 -11.89
CA GLU A 315 -19.32 9.33 -10.77
C GLU A 315 -19.04 10.01 -9.43
N SER A 316 -18.29 11.11 -9.44
CA SER A 316 -17.90 11.86 -8.25
C SER A 316 -18.79 13.07 -7.97
N TRP A 317 -19.58 13.52 -8.99
CA TRP A 317 -20.47 14.67 -8.91
C TRP A 317 -21.81 14.29 -8.23
#